data_454f83faac1020dc7d2a54d8fad4a9dd
#
_entry.id   454f83faac1020dc7d2a54d8fad4a9dd
#
_cell.length_a   1.000
_cell.length_b   1.000
_cell.length_c   1.000
_cell.angle_alpha   90.00
_cell.angle_beta   90.00
_cell.angle_gamma   90.00
#
_symmetry.space_group_name_H-M   'P 1'
#
loop_
_entity.id
_entity.type
_entity.pdbx_description
1 polymer ?
#
loop_
_entity_poly.entity_id
_entity_poly.type
_entity_poly.pdbx_seq_one_letter_code
_entity_poly.pdbx_strand_id
1 'polypeptide(L)'
;MPLLSALAFSIQTYGFLGSGAEGSSFQFLMIAGGGAGGGHAGAGGGAGGYRSSIFEDAYSGASSTIESAIPIETGKAYTITVGAGGTGNSNAAGNSGALSRINNTGAGGSTNINSVGGGGGDGGPPAQAGAAGGSGGGHGTHGAPNGTSPFQGGAGTTAQGTDGGQAGPATSPGPGAAYNSGGGGGAGVTAQF
;
A
#
# COMPACT_ATOMS: atom_id res chain seq x y z
N MET A 1 -19.48 -6.69 36.69
CA MET A 1 -18.49 -7.68 36.27
C MET A 1 -18.79 -8.34 34.90
N PRO A 2 -19.51 -7.69 33.96
CA PRO A 2 -19.81 -8.37 32.69
C PRO A 2 -18.64 -8.36 31.69
N LEU A 3 -17.74 -7.38 31.81
CA LEU A 3 -16.64 -7.24 30.86
C LEU A 3 -15.57 -8.33 30.99
N LEU A 4 -15.31 -8.79 32.21
CA LEU A 4 -14.30 -9.82 32.47
C LEU A 4 -14.78 -11.20 32.03
N SER A 5 -16.08 -11.49 32.17
CA SER A 5 -16.66 -12.75 31.69
C SER A 5 -16.75 -12.80 30.16
N ALA A 6 -17.04 -11.68 29.50
CA ALA A 6 -17.04 -11.60 28.06
C ALA A 6 -15.62 -11.73 27.47
N LEU A 7 -14.60 -11.14 28.12
CA LEU A 7 -13.21 -11.27 27.73
C LEU A 7 -12.69 -12.70 27.96
N ALA A 8 -13.05 -13.33 29.06
CA ALA A 8 -12.70 -14.71 29.35
C ALA A 8 -13.35 -15.67 28.35
N PHE A 9 -14.57 -15.42 27.93
CA PHE A 9 -15.28 -16.21 26.94
C PHE A 9 -14.63 -16.07 25.54
N SER A 10 -14.27 -14.84 25.15
CA SER A 10 -13.55 -14.60 23.90
C SER A 10 -12.19 -15.30 23.87
N ILE A 11 -11.44 -15.25 24.95
CA ILE A 11 -10.15 -15.92 25.10
C ILE A 11 -10.33 -17.45 25.00
N GLN A 12 -11.39 -17.98 25.56
CA GLN A 12 -11.69 -19.41 25.52
C GLN A 12 -12.09 -19.88 24.11
N THR A 13 -12.81 -19.05 23.36
CA THR A 13 -13.18 -19.32 21.96
C THR A 13 -11.98 -19.32 21.02
N TYR A 14 -10.96 -18.52 21.29
CA TYR A 14 -9.71 -18.49 20.55
C TYR A 14 -8.64 -19.48 21.06
N GLY A 15 -8.99 -20.39 21.94
CA GLY A 15 -8.07 -21.42 22.44
C GLY A 15 -6.98 -20.91 23.39
N PHE A 16 -7.04 -19.66 23.82
CA PHE A 16 -6.01 -19.06 24.68
C PHE A 16 -5.88 -19.74 26.06
N LEU A 17 -6.93 -20.36 26.58
CA LEU A 17 -6.94 -21.13 27.85
C LEU A 17 -7.16 -22.62 27.65
N GLY A 18 -7.24 -23.10 26.42
CA GLY A 18 -7.40 -24.52 26.11
C GLY A 18 -6.06 -25.23 26.07
N SER A 19 -5.93 -26.36 26.75
CA SER A 19 -4.78 -27.28 26.64
C SER A 19 -4.77 -28.06 25.31
N GLY A 20 -5.48 -27.61 24.30
CA GLY A 20 -5.50 -28.18 22.96
C GLY A 20 -4.40 -27.58 22.10
N ALA A 21 -3.82 -28.34 21.21
CA ALA A 21 -2.70 -28.01 20.34
C ALA A 21 -3.00 -26.99 19.23
N GLU A 22 -4.11 -26.29 19.29
CA GLU A 22 -4.46 -25.16 18.42
C GLU A 22 -3.78 -23.91 18.96
N GLY A 23 -2.67 -23.53 18.35
CA GLY A 23 -1.92 -22.32 18.73
C GLY A 23 -2.79 -21.07 18.64
N SER A 24 -2.75 -20.20 19.66
CA SER A 24 -3.38 -18.89 19.59
C SER A 24 -2.83 -18.09 18.43
N SER A 25 -3.67 -17.34 17.75
CA SER A 25 -3.26 -16.48 16.63
C SER A 25 -3.93 -15.11 16.71
N PHE A 26 -3.38 -14.12 16.06
CA PHE A 26 -4.04 -12.82 15.90
C PHE A 26 -4.20 -12.47 14.41
N GLN A 27 -5.33 -11.86 14.13
CA GLN A 27 -5.60 -11.28 12.82
C GLN A 27 -4.98 -9.88 12.73
N PHE A 28 -4.67 -9.45 11.53
CA PHE A 28 -4.11 -8.13 11.30
C PHE A 28 -4.73 -7.46 10.08
N LEU A 29 -4.80 -6.15 10.16
CA LEU A 29 -4.95 -5.23 9.04
C LEU A 29 -3.72 -4.34 9.01
N MET A 30 -2.99 -4.35 7.90
CA MET A 30 -1.76 -3.59 7.73
C MET A 30 -1.83 -2.71 6.49
N ILE A 31 -1.66 -1.43 6.68
CA ILE A 31 -1.59 -0.42 5.64
C ILE A 31 -0.24 0.28 5.76
N ALA A 32 0.46 0.44 4.66
CA ALA A 32 1.72 1.19 4.60
C ALA A 32 1.49 2.67 4.35
N GLY A 33 2.53 3.49 4.48
CA GLY A 33 2.46 4.91 4.16
C GLY A 33 2.13 5.13 2.68
N GLY A 34 1.21 6.04 2.36
CA GLY A 34 0.93 6.45 0.99
C GLY A 34 2.08 7.25 0.39
N GLY A 35 2.25 7.20 -0.93
CA GLY A 35 3.16 8.06 -1.69
C GLY A 35 2.63 9.48 -1.81
N ALA A 36 3.51 10.44 -1.98
CA ALA A 36 3.12 11.82 -2.24
C ALA A 36 2.90 12.08 -3.73
N GLY A 37 2.05 13.03 -4.06
CA GLY A 37 1.91 13.56 -5.41
C GLY A 37 3.15 14.35 -5.83
N GLY A 38 3.40 14.41 -7.12
CA GLY A 38 4.45 15.21 -7.73
C GLY A 38 4.07 16.69 -7.84
N GLY A 39 5.08 17.55 -7.98
CA GLY A 39 4.92 18.98 -8.19
C GLY A 39 4.63 19.38 -9.64
N HIS A 40 4.41 20.67 -9.89
CA HIS A 40 3.99 21.21 -11.18
C HIS A 40 2.69 20.57 -11.71
N ALA A 41 2.66 20.18 -12.97
CA ALA A 41 1.61 19.34 -13.56
C ALA A 41 1.83 17.87 -13.21
N GLY A 42 2.13 17.62 -11.94
CA GLY A 42 2.49 16.29 -11.45
C GLY A 42 1.31 15.36 -11.28
N ALA A 43 1.62 14.11 -11.07
CA ALA A 43 0.68 13.01 -10.92
C ALA A 43 0.39 12.69 -9.44
N GLY A 44 -0.67 11.93 -9.21
CA GLY A 44 -1.03 11.46 -7.86
C GLY A 44 -0.05 10.41 -7.34
N GLY A 45 0.23 10.44 -6.05
CA GLY A 45 0.94 9.35 -5.38
C GLY A 45 0.03 8.14 -5.16
N GLY A 46 0.62 6.95 -5.13
CA GLY A 46 -0.09 5.69 -4.89
C GLY A 46 -0.45 5.49 -3.42
N ALA A 47 -1.49 4.75 -3.14
CA ALA A 47 -1.81 4.29 -1.81
C ALA A 47 -0.70 3.35 -1.29
N GLY A 48 -0.51 3.30 0.02
CA GLY A 48 0.31 2.27 0.63
C GLY A 48 -0.28 0.88 0.39
N GLY A 49 0.54 -0.14 0.43
CA GLY A 49 0.09 -1.51 0.30
C GLY A 49 -0.92 -1.85 1.40
N TYR A 50 -1.92 -2.64 1.06
CA TYR A 50 -2.95 -3.14 1.94
C TYR A 50 -2.79 -4.64 2.09
N ARG A 51 -2.77 -5.13 3.32
CA ARG A 51 -2.73 -6.56 3.64
C ARG A 51 -3.67 -6.86 4.80
N SER A 52 -4.48 -7.91 4.65
CA SER A 52 -5.44 -8.29 5.68
C SER A 52 -5.48 -9.81 5.90
N SER A 53 -5.58 -10.21 7.15
CA SER A 53 -5.92 -11.56 7.58
C SER A 53 -7.26 -11.62 8.32
N ILE A 54 -8.05 -10.54 8.24
CA ILE A 54 -9.35 -10.46 8.92
C ILE A 54 -10.34 -11.35 8.17
N PHE A 55 -10.90 -12.32 8.86
CA PHE A 55 -11.77 -13.34 8.27
C PHE A 55 -13.03 -12.76 7.63
N GLU A 56 -13.54 -11.65 8.15
CA GLU A 56 -14.72 -10.95 7.63
C GLU A 56 -14.44 -10.10 6.40
N ASP A 57 -13.16 -9.84 6.08
CA ASP A 57 -12.79 -9.15 4.86
C ASP A 57 -13.01 -10.06 3.64
N ALA A 58 -13.55 -9.50 2.58
CA ALA A 58 -13.75 -10.26 1.35
C ALA A 58 -12.40 -10.53 0.64
N TYR A 59 -11.45 -9.59 0.76
CA TYR A 59 -10.17 -9.62 0.05
C TYR A 59 -9.08 -8.93 0.84
N SER A 60 -7.83 -9.33 0.60
CA SER A 60 -6.63 -8.57 0.89
C SER A 60 -6.32 -7.60 -0.28
N GLY A 61 -5.15 -6.95 -0.28
CA GLY A 61 -4.79 -5.97 -1.30
C GLY A 61 -4.85 -6.48 -2.73
N ALA A 62 -5.17 -5.60 -3.67
CA ALA A 62 -5.32 -5.91 -5.10
C ALA A 62 -6.26 -7.09 -5.39
N SER A 63 -7.34 -7.23 -4.63
CA SER A 63 -8.31 -8.35 -4.74
C SER A 63 -7.70 -9.74 -4.49
N SER A 64 -6.59 -9.82 -3.81
CA SER A 64 -6.00 -11.11 -3.42
C SER A 64 -6.81 -11.78 -2.30
N THR A 65 -6.60 -13.08 -2.13
CA THR A 65 -7.18 -13.79 -0.98
C THR A 65 -6.66 -13.23 0.33
N ILE A 66 -7.52 -13.26 1.37
CA ILE A 66 -7.11 -12.90 2.72
C ILE A 66 -5.95 -13.80 3.19
N GLU A 67 -5.09 -13.21 3.99
CA GLU A 67 -3.89 -13.90 4.48
C GLU A 67 -4.19 -14.72 5.72
N SER A 68 -3.27 -15.60 6.09
CA SER A 68 -3.39 -16.35 7.34
C SER A 68 -3.12 -15.46 8.55
N ALA A 69 -3.85 -15.69 9.64
CA ALA A 69 -3.58 -15.07 10.92
C ALA A 69 -2.16 -15.45 11.41
N ILE A 70 -1.55 -14.58 12.20
CA ILE A 70 -0.21 -14.78 12.74
C ILE A 70 -0.30 -15.61 14.02
N PRO A 71 0.38 -16.77 14.12
CA PRO A 71 0.40 -17.54 15.35
C PRO A 71 1.10 -16.77 16.47
N ILE A 72 0.54 -16.84 17.68
CA ILE A 72 1.16 -16.30 18.88
C ILE A 72 2.08 -17.37 19.48
N GLU A 73 3.36 -17.06 19.56
CA GLU A 73 4.34 -17.95 20.15
C GLU A 73 4.83 -17.40 21.49
N THR A 74 4.79 -18.24 22.53
CA THR A 74 5.25 -17.85 23.87
C THR A 74 6.73 -17.44 23.84
N GLY A 75 7.05 -16.34 24.49
CA GLY A 75 8.42 -15.83 24.58
C GLY A 75 8.88 -15.05 23.35
N LYS A 76 8.05 -14.85 22.32
CA LYS A 76 8.37 -13.97 21.18
C LYS A 76 7.85 -12.57 21.37
N ALA A 77 8.70 -11.60 21.05
CA ALA A 77 8.30 -10.20 20.94
C ALA A 77 7.91 -9.87 19.50
N TYR A 78 6.76 -9.26 19.31
CA TYR A 78 6.29 -8.77 18.01
C TYR A 78 6.51 -7.26 17.94
N THR A 79 7.35 -6.84 17.00
CA THR A 79 7.60 -5.43 16.73
C THR A 79 6.71 -4.97 15.58
N ILE A 80 5.92 -3.94 15.84
CA ILE A 80 5.05 -3.31 14.85
C ILE A 80 5.67 -1.98 14.46
N THR A 81 5.88 -1.78 13.15
CA THR A 81 6.35 -0.51 12.58
C THR A 81 5.26 0.03 11.67
N VAL A 82 4.87 1.28 11.86
CA VAL A 82 3.93 1.99 10.99
C VAL A 82 4.73 2.92 10.08
N GLY A 83 4.60 2.73 8.77
CA GLY A 83 5.29 3.51 7.75
C GLY A 83 4.74 4.93 7.63
N ALA A 84 5.61 5.91 7.55
CA ALA A 84 5.24 7.29 7.29
C ALA A 84 4.82 7.49 5.82
N GLY A 85 3.94 8.44 5.55
CA GLY A 85 3.64 8.89 4.19
C GLY A 85 4.85 9.57 3.52
N GLY A 86 4.87 9.55 2.20
CA GLY A 86 5.86 10.28 1.40
C GLY A 86 5.72 11.80 1.55
N THR A 87 6.80 12.52 1.37
CA THR A 87 6.80 13.99 1.36
C THR A 87 6.61 14.52 -0.06
N GLY A 88 5.70 15.49 -0.22
CA GLY A 88 5.50 16.18 -1.50
C GLY A 88 6.71 17.05 -1.87
N ASN A 89 6.84 17.30 -3.16
CA ASN A 89 7.86 18.20 -3.71
C ASN A 89 7.18 19.16 -4.69
N SER A 90 7.47 20.47 -4.59
CA SER A 90 6.83 21.46 -5.44
C SER A 90 7.35 21.45 -6.89
N ASN A 91 8.54 20.95 -7.14
CA ASN A 91 9.24 21.01 -8.41
C ASN A 91 9.79 19.67 -8.92
N ALA A 92 9.43 18.57 -8.31
CA ALA A 92 9.91 17.24 -8.68
C ALA A 92 8.88 16.17 -8.35
N ALA A 93 9.21 14.93 -8.62
CA ALA A 93 8.41 13.78 -8.21
C ALA A 93 8.18 13.76 -6.69
N GLY A 94 7.03 13.31 -6.28
CA GLY A 94 6.74 13.03 -4.87
C GLY A 94 7.55 11.83 -4.36
N ASN A 95 7.85 11.84 -3.07
CA ASN A 95 8.52 10.69 -2.47
C ASN A 95 7.55 9.53 -2.23
N SER A 96 8.06 8.32 -2.34
CA SER A 96 7.31 7.13 -1.93
C SER A 96 7.10 7.09 -0.42
N GLY A 97 6.03 6.45 0.01
CA GLY A 97 5.77 6.16 1.42
C GLY A 97 6.72 5.11 1.98
N ALA A 98 6.78 5.03 3.30
CA ALA A 98 7.55 4.02 4.00
C ALA A 98 6.73 2.74 4.21
N LEU A 99 7.40 1.61 4.34
CA LEU A 99 6.77 0.33 4.62
C LEU A 99 6.20 0.27 6.06
N SER A 100 5.08 -0.44 6.22
CA SER A 100 4.64 -0.94 7.53
C SER A 100 5.00 -2.41 7.66
N ARG A 101 5.30 -2.87 8.87
CA ARG A 101 5.64 -4.27 9.08
C ARG A 101 5.27 -4.79 10.47
N ILE A 102 5.04 -6.09 10.51
CA ILE A 102 5.01 -6.90 11.74
C ILE A 102 6.18 -7.85 11.66
N ASN A 103 7.07 -7.80 12.62
CA ASN A 103 8.18 -8.72 12.67
C ASN A 103 8.29 -9.31 14.08
N ASN A 104 8.66 -10.57 14.19
CA ASN A 104 9.01 -11.16 15.47
C ASN A 104 10.49 -11.54 15.48
N THR A 105 11.10 -11.42 16.65
CA THR A 105 12.45 -11.88 16.91
C THR A 105 12.43 -12.90 18.03
N GLY A 106 13.06 -14.04 17.85
CA GLY A 106 13.14 -15.10 18.87
C GLY A 106 13.59 -16.43 18.26
N ALA A 107 13.91 -17.39 19.09
CA ALA A 107 14.26 -18.74 18.64
C ALA A 107 13.04 -19.43 18.02
N GLY A 108 13.21 -20.12 16.92
CA GLY A 108 12.15 -20.92 16.27
C GLY A 108 11.59 -20.35 14.97
N GLY A 109 12.21 -19.34 14.37
CA GLY A 109 11.82 -18.75 13.10
C GLY A 109 11.38 -17.28 13.25
N SER A 110 11.47 -16.53 12.16
CA SER A 110 11.05 -15.12 12.14
C SER A 110 9.84 -14.95 11.24
N THR A 111 8.77 -14.37 11.77
CA THR A 111 7.67 -13.86 10.94
C THR A 111 8.03 -12.45 10.53
N ASN A 112 8.03 -12.18 9.24
CA ASN A 112 8.30 -10.85 8.71
C ASN A 112 7.24 -10.54 7.64
N ILE A 113 6.22 -9.81 8.03
CA ILE A 113 5.13 -9.39 7.15
C ILE A 113 5.33 -7.91 6.86
N ASN A 114 5.52 -7.58 5.59
CA ASN A 114 5.75 -6.22 5.14
C ASN A 114 4.62 -5.76 4.21
N SER A 115 4.08 -4.60 4.46
CA SER A 115 3.27 -3.85 3.51
C SER A 115 4.13 -2.74 2.92
N VAL A 116 4.22 -2.68 1.60
CA VAL A 116 5.11 -1.77 0.85
C VAL A 116 4.50 -0.38 0.79
N GLY A 117 5.29 0.67 1.00
CA GLY A 117 4.83 2.04 0.86
C GLY A 117 4.32 2.36 -0.54
N GLY A 118 3.38 3.29 -0.67
CA GLY A 118 2.87 3.74 -1.96
C GLY A 118 3.93 4.47 -2.79
N GLY A 119 3.88 4.31 -4.09
CA GLY A 119 4.79 4.97 -5.02
C GLY A 119 4.53 6.48 -5.09
N GLY A 120 5.58 7.30 -5.18
CA GLY A 120 5.45 8.73 -5.44
C GLY A 120 4.95 9.00 -6.86
N GLY A 121 4.13 10.03 -7.04
CA GLY A 121 3.70 10.50 -8.35
C GLY A 121 4.83 11.25 -9.06
N ASP A 122 4.87 11.14 -10.40
CA ASP A 122 5.80 11.93 -11.21
C ASP A 122 5.51 13.44 -11.10
N GLY A 123 6.53 14.25 -11.22
CA GLY A 123 6.42 15.71 -11.15
C GLY A 123 7.65 16.43 -11.69
N GLY A 124 7.41 17.52 -12.38
CA GLY A 124 8.47 18.36 -12.93
C GLY A 124 9.13 17.80 -14.20
N PRO A 125 9.92 18.65 -14.91
CA PRO A 125 10.70 18.22 -16.05
C PRO A 125 12.04 17.58 -15.59
N PRO A 126 12.55 16.54 -16.30
CA PRO A 126 11.87 15.84 -17.39
C PRO A 126 10.79 14.87 -16.86
N ALA A 127 9.75 14.60 -17.67
CA ALA A 127 8.72 13.62 -17.33
C ALA A 127 9.33 12.24 -17.07
N GLN A 128 8.88 11.57 -16.04
CA GLN A 128 9.32 10.25 -15.61
C GLN A 128 8.12 9.35 -15.32
N ALA A 129 8.34 8.07 -15.28
CA ALA A 129 7.32 7.14 -14.80
C ALA A 129 7.03 7.41 -13.33
N GLY A 130 5.78 7.18 -12.92
CA GLY A 130 5.45 7.12 -11.50
C GLY A 130 6.29 6.08 -10.78
N ALA A 131 6.59 6.28 -9.51
CA ALA A 131 7.37 5.31 -8.74
C ALA A 131 6.53 4.06 -8.43
N ALA A 132 7.18 2.90 -8.46
CA ALA A 132 6.56 1.66 -7.99
C ALA A 132 6.34 1.70 -6.46
N GLY A 133 5.36 0.95 -5.97
CA GLY A 133 5.03 0.90 -4.55
C GLY A 133 4.07 -0.22 -4.19
N GLY A 134 3.52 -0.19 -2.98
CA GLY A 134 2.38 -1.01 -2.61
C GLY A 134 1.25 -0.83 -3.63
N SER A 135 0.87 0.43 -3.87
CA SER A 135 0.21 0.87 -5.10
C SER A 135 1.12 1.87 -5.81
N GLY A 136 1.17 1.82 -7.13
CA GLY A 136 2.05 2.65 -7.94
C GLY A 136 1.63 4.13 -7.96
N GLY A 137 2.58 5.03 -8.10
CA GLY A 137 2.34 6.45 -8.37
C GLY A 137 1.91 6.69 -9.83
N GLY A 138 1.15 7.74 -10.07
CA GLY A 138 0.73 8.13 -11.42
C GLY A 138 1.89 8.73 -12.24
N HIS A 139 1.71 8.72 -13.56
CA HIS A 139 2.61 9.39 -14.49
C HIS A 139 2.16 10.82 -14.78
N GLY A 140 3.10 11.77 -14.74
CA GLY A 140 2.89 13.17 -15.13
C GLY A 140 3.16 13.42 -16.61
N THR A 141 2.59 14.49 -17.15
CA THR A 141 2.74 14.85 -18.58
C THR A 141 3.73 15.96 -18.83
N HIS A 142 4.40 16.48 -17.81
CA HIS A 142 5.26 17.63 -17.92
C HIS A 142 6.47 17.34 -18.82
N GLY A 143 6.60 18.06 -19.95
CA GLY A 143 7.75 17.96 -20.87
C GLY A 143 7.71 16.80 -21.87
N ALA A 144 6.62 16.07 -21.99
CA ALA A 144 6.44 15.14 -23.08
C ALA A 144 6.08 15.91 -24.39
N PRO A 145 6.99 16.06 -25.34
CA PRO A 145 6.65 16.70 -26.62
C PRO A 145 5.68 15.79 -27.38
N ASN A 146 4.58 16.38 -27.84
CA ASN A 146 3.63 15.75 -28.79
C ASN A 146 2.78 14.58 -28.25
N GLY A 147 2.43 14.54 -26.96
CA GLY A 147 1.39 13.61 -26.49
C GLY A 147 1.73 12.12 -26.55
N THR A 148 2.93 11.75 -26.92
CA THR A 148 3.42 10.37 -26.89
C THR A 148 4.38 10.20 -25.72
N SER A 149 3.85 10.09 -24.52
CA SER A 149 4.69 9.65 -23.40
C SER A 149 4.77 8.13 -23.42
N PRO A 150 5.96 7.55 -23.55
CA PRO A 150 6.14 6.11 -23.42
C PRO A 150 6.06 5.65 -21.97
N PHE A 151 5.89 6.60 -21.03
CA PHE A 151 5.96 6.30 -19.60
C PHE A 151 4.60 5.92 -19.05
N GLN A 152 4.62 4.99 -18.14
CA GLN A 152 3.44 4.47 -17.46
C GLN A 152 3.44 4.91 -16.00
N GLY A 153 2.31 4.77 -15.35
CA GLY A 153 2.25 4.83 -13.90
C GLY A 153 3.18 3.77 -13.29
N GLY A 154 3.58 4.00 -12.06
CA GLY A 154 4.41 3.04 -11.32
C GLY A 154 3.68 1.72 -11.11
N ALA A 155 4.42 0.62 -11.07
CA ALA A 155 3.86 -0.68 -10.81
C ALA A 155 3.40 -0.82 -9.34
N GLY A 156 2.25 -1.45 -9.13
CA GLY A 156 1.78 -1.91 -7.83
C GLY A 156 2.47 -3.21 -7.42
N THR A 157 2.58 -3.44 -6.12
CA THR A 157 3.07 -4.71 -5.59
C THR A 157 1.92 -5.73 -5.62
N THR A 158 2.18 -6.89 -6.23
CA THR A 158 1.23 -8.00 -6.28
C THR A 158 0.64 -8.29 -4.89
N ALA A 159 -0.66 -8.51 -4.83
CA ALA A 159 -1.42 -8.77 -3.61
C ALA A 159 -1.38 -7.64 -2.55
N GLN A 160 -0.94 -6.43 -2.91
CA GLN A 160 -0.93 -5.29 -2.00
C GLN A 160 -1.57 -4.03 -2.58
N GLY A 161 -1.57 -3.85 -3.89
CA GLY A 161 -2.15 -2.70 -4.54
C GLY A 161 -2.08 -2.78 -6.06
N THR A 162 -2.56 -1.76 -6.75
CA THR A 162 -2.67 -1.68 -8.20
C THR A 162 -1.66 -0.71 -8.80
N ASP A 163 -1.43 -0.82 -10.10
CA ASP A 163 -0.59 0.11 -10.83
C ASP A 163 -1.15 1.54 -10.78
N GLY A 164 -0.27 2.51 -10.90
CA GLY A 164 -0.62 3.90 -11.08
C GLY A 164 -1.17 4.18 -12.48
N GLY A 165 -1.97 5.23 -12.61
CA GLY A 165 -2.55 5.65 -13.88
C GLY A 165 -1.51 6.23 -14.84
N GLN A 166 -1.73 5.98 -16.12
CA GLN A 166 -0.99 6.63 -17.21
C GLN A 166 -1.47 8.07 -17.41
N ALA A 167 -0.60 8.91 -17.91
CA ALA A 167 -1.03 10.19 -18.43
C ALA A 167 -1.71 10.03 -19.79
N GLY A 168 -2.79 10.74 -20.00
CA GLY A 168 -3.40 10.83 -21.33
C GLY A 168 -2.52 11.63 -22.33
N PRO A 169 -2.76 11.47 -23.64
CA PRO A 169 -2.06 12.28 -24.64
C PRO A 169 -2.34 13.77 -24.42
N ALA A 170 -1.29 14.59 -24.48
CA ALA A 170 -1.47 16.03 -24.49
C ALA A 170 -2.26 16.45 -25.75
N THR A 171 -3.36 17.14 -25.57
CA THR A 171 -4.29 17.43 -26.68
C THR A 171 -3.89 18.62 -27.56
N SER A 172 -2.81 19.36 -27.22
CA SER A 172 -2.33 20.47 -28.06
C SER A 172 -0.88 20.86 -27.68
N PRO A 173 0.01 21.04 -28.66
CA PRO A 173 1.29 21.71 -28.46
C PRO A 173 1.06 23.22 -28.52
N GLY A 174 1.03 23.91 -27.38
CA GLY A 174 0.90 25.37 -27.36
C GLY A 174 0.70 25.97 -25.96
N PRO A 175 0.76 27.30 -25.84
CA PRO A 175 0.38 27.99 -24.61
C PRO A 175 -1.08 27.70 -24.30
N GLY A 176 -1.34 26.92 -23.26
CA GLY A 176 -2.67 26.41 -22.91
C GLY A 176 -2.87 24.89 -23.11
N ALA A 177 -1.79 24.15 -23.37
CA ALA A 177 -1.84 22.69 -23.43
C ALA A 177 -2.47 22.12 -22.13
N ALA A 178 -3.48 21.28 -22.29
CA ALA A 178 -4.06 20.55 -21.17
C ALA A 178 -3.10 19.43 -20.75
N TYR A 179 -2.67 19.46 -19.51
CA TYR A 179 -1.85 18.41 -18.92
C TYR A 179 -2.78 17.38 -18.25
N ASN A 180 -2.78 16.18 -18.77
CA ASN A 180 -3.56 15.05 -18.25
C ASN A 180 -2.65 14.14 -17.42
N SER A 181 -2.55 14.38 -16.14
CA SER A 181 -1.74 13.54 -15.26
C SER A 181 -2.51 12.31 -14.79
N GLY A 182 -1.81 11.19 -14.66
CA GLY A 182 -2.35 9.94 -14.13
C GLY A 182 -2.61 10.01 -12.62
N GLY A 183 -3.65 9.36 -12.16
CA GLY A 183 -3.90 9.15 -10.73
C GLY A 183 -2.95 8.11 -10.15
N GLY A 184 -2.73 8.14 -8.84
CA GLY A 184 -2.05 7.03 -8.15
C GLY A 184 -2.93 5.78 -8.10
N GLY A 185 -2.30 4.62 -8.02
CA GLY A 185 -2.97 3.34 -7.85
C GLY A 185 -3.65 3.22 -6.48
N GLY A 186 -4.77 2.49 -6.42
CA GLY A 186 -5.48 2.17 -5.19
C GLY A 186 -5.01 0.87 -4.55
N ALA A 187 -5.25 0.72 -3.26
CA ALA A 187 -4.92 -0.50 -2.54
C ALA A 187 -6.02 -1.59 -2.63
N GLY A 188 -7.20 -1.21 -3.06
CA GLY A 188 -8.38 -2.08 -3.14
C GLY A 188 -8.49 -2.88 -4.44
N VAL A 189 -9.72 -3.28 -4.74
CA VAL A 189 -10.08 -4.00 -5.98
C VAL A 189 -9.89 -3.11 -7.21
N THR A 190 -9.47 -3.70 -8.31
CA THR A 190 -9.51 -3.04 -9.61
C THR A 190 -10.97 -2.74 -9.94
N ALA A 191 -11.33 -1.48 -10.12
CA ALA A 191 -12.67 -1.14 -10.59
C ALA A 191 -12.85 -1.75 -11.98
N GLN A 192 -13.77 -2.67 -12.11
CA GLN A 192 -14.23 -3.15 -13.42
C GLN A 192 -15.33 -2.19 -13.87
N PHE A 193 -15.07 -1.48 -14.96
CA PHE A 193 -16.05 -0.67 -15.65
C PHE A 193 -16.66 -1.50 -16.79
#